data_58059567bdbc2181f3d2f9e8004fcc4b
#
_entry.id   58059567bdbc2181f3d2f9e8004fcc4b
#
_cell.length_a   1.000
_cell.length_b   1.000
_cell.length_c   1.000
_cell.angle_alpha   90.00
_cell.angle_beta   90.00
_cell.angle_gamma   90.00
#
_symmetry.space_group_name_H-M   'P 1'
#
loop_
_entity.id
_entity.type
_entity.pdbx_description
1 polymer ?
#
loop_
_entity_poly.entity_id
_entity_poly.type
_entity_poly.pdbx_seq_one_letter_code
_entity_poly.pdbx_strand_id
1 'polypeptide(L)' 'MRYLLLVSHGTFAPGLHSVLDMLAGKREDILSCSLRDGEGADEYVAELERTIAPVTEDDELIVLGDIIGG' A
#
# COMPACT_ATOMS: atom_id res chain seq x y z
N MET A 1 -9.13 13.76 -3.54
CA MET A 1 -7.86 13.61 -2.80
C MET A 1 -6.90 12.72 -3.61
N ARG A 2 -5.63 12.93 -3.44
CA ARG A 2 -4.61 12.10 -4.10
C ARG A 2 -4.01 11.15 -3.06
N TYR A 3 -4.07 9.86 -3.35
CA TYR A 3 -3.52 8.82 -2.47
C TYR A 3 -2.25 8.22 -3.04
N LEU A 4 -1.32 7.86 -2.17
CA LEU A 4 -0.14 7.09 -2.52
C LEU A 4 -0.27 5.69 -1.91
N LEU A 5 -0.27 4.67 -2.76
CA LEU A 5 -0.33 3.27 -2.33
C LEU A 5 1.03 2.62 -2.55
N LEU A 6 1.61 2.12 -1.47
CA LEU A 6 2.87 1.39 -1.51
C LEU A 6 2.55 -0.12 -1.50
N VAL A 7 3.01 -0.83 -2.52
CA VAL A 7 2.76 -2.27 -2.67
C VAL A 7 4.10 -2.97 -2.80
N SER A 8 4.34 -3.99 -2.00
CA SER A 8 5.62 -4.69 -2.02
C SER A 8 5.50 -6.12 -1.56
N HIS A 9 6.62 -6.83 -1.65
CA HIS A 9 6.81 -8.16 -1.06
C HIS A 9 7.43 -7.99 0.33
N GLY A 10 7.11 -8.92 1.24
CA GLY A 10 7.66 -8.89 2.59
C GLY A 10 7.24 -7.65 3.36
N THR A 11 8.18 -7.06 4.09
CA THR A 11 7.91 -5.92 4.97
C THR A 11 8.36 -4.58 4.40
N PHE A 12 8.69 -4.53 3.11
CA PHE A 12 9.25 -3.30 2.52
C PHE A 12 8.26 -2.15 2.52
N ALA A 13 7.03 -2.36 2.03
CA ALA A 13 6.04 -1.28 1.97
C ALA A 13 5.66 -0.74 3.35
N PRO A 14 5.32 -1.59 4.34
CA PRO A 14 5.07 -1.07 5.69
C PRO A 14 6.30 -0.38 6.30
N GLY A 15 7.51 -0.88 6.02
CA GLY A 15 8.73 -0.25 6.49
C GLY A 15 8.93 1.13 5.88
N LEU A 16 8.73 1.25 4.58
CA LEU A 16 8.81 2.54 3.90
C LEU A 16 7.73 3.50 4.40
N HIS A 17 6.52 3.00 4.63
CA HIS A 17 5.43 3.79 5.19
C HIS A 17 5.84 4.37 6.56
N SER A 18 6.49 3.56 7.40
CA SER A 18 6.93 4.01 8.72
C SER A 18 7.99 5.12 8.60
N VAL A 19 8.88 5.05 7.62
CA VAL A 19 9.86 6.10 7.37
C VAL A 19 9.19 7.40 6.95
N LEU A 20 8.19 7.30 6.09
CA LEU A 20 7.44 8.49 5.67
C LEU A 20 6.68 9.13 6.83
N ASP A 21 6.13 8.32 7.73
CA ASP A 21 5.49 8.84 8.95
C ASP A 21 6.46 9.62 9.81
N MET A 22 7.71 9.16 9.90
CA MET A 22 8.74 9.85 10.68
C MET A 22 9.18 11.18 10.05
N LEU A 23 9.27 11.21 8.72
CA LEU A 23 9.81 12.38 8.02
C LEU A 23 8.75 13.44 7.73
N ALA A 24 7.54 13.03 7.41
CA ALA A 24 6.46 13.94 7.00
C ALA A 24 5.29 13.99 7.96
N GLY A 25 5.34 13.23 9.05
CA GLY A 25 4.22 13.06 9.97
C GLY A 25 3.21 12.07 9.41
N LYS A 26 2.33 11.56 10.24
CA LYS A 26 1.30 10.62 9.80
C LYS A 26 0.34 11.29 8.83
N ARG A 27 0.08 10.63 7.71
CA ARG A 27 -0.81 11.13 6.66
C ARG A 27 -1.86 10.08 6.32
N GLU A 28 -3.09 10.53 6.12
CA GLU A 28 -4.19 9.65 5.72
C GLU A 28 -4.14 9.30 4.24
N ASP A 29 -3.37 10.04 3.45
CA ASP A 29 -3.25 9.84 2.02
C ASP A 29 -2.12 8.89 1.62
N ILE A 30 -1.44 8.28 2.59
CA ILE A 30 -0.43 7.25 2.33
C ILE A 30 -0.96 5.91 2.82
N LEU A 31 -1.03 4.95 1.91
CA LEU A 31 -1.52 3.60 2.18
C LEU A 31 -0.41 2.59 1.85
N SER A 32 -0.41 1.45 2.53
CA SER A 32 0.55 0.40 2.24
C SER A 32 -0.09 -0.98 2.33
N CYS A 33 0.38 -1.87 1.46
CA CYS A 33 -0.08 -3.24 1.38
C CYS A 33 1.09 -4.10 0.94
N SER A 34 1.27 -5.26 1.54
CA SER A 34 2.39 -6.13 1.18
C SER A 34 1.97 -7.58 1.05
N LEU A 35 2.59 -8.29 0.11
CA LEU A 35 2.42 -9.72 -0.07
C LEU A 35 3.43 -10.42 0.85
N ARG A 36 2.92 -11.15 1.82
CA ARG A 36 3.76 -11.86 2.79
C ARG A 36 4.12 -13.24 2.27
N ASP A 37 5.24 -13.74 2.76
CA ASP A 37 5.70 -15.08 2.43
C ASP A 37 4.64 -16.10 2.84
N GLY A 38 4.29 -17.01 1.92
CA GLY A 38 3.26 -18.02 2.16
C GLY A 38 1.82 -17.55 2.01
N GLU A 39 1.60 -16.25 1.74
CA GLU A 39 0.27 -15.70 1.58
C GLU A 39 -0.27 -16.04 0.19
N GLY A 40 -1.54 -16.46 0.13
CA GLY A 40 -2.19 -16.76 -1.14
C GLY A 40 -2.71 -15.50 -1.85
N ALA A 41 -2.98 -15.65 -3.16
CA ALA A 41 -3.49 -14.54 -3.97
C ALA A 41 -4.81 -13.99 -3.44
N ASP A 42 -5.70 -14.86 -2.99
CA ASP A 42 -7.00 -14.44 -2.45
C ASP A 42 -6.86 -13.60 -1.20
N GLU A 43 -5.93 -13.96 -0.33
CA GLU A 43 -5.66 -13.22 0.89
C GLU A 43 -5.07 -11.84 0.57
N TYR A 44 -4.17 -11.78 -0.40
CA TYR A 44 -3.57 -10.52 -0.82
C TYR A 44 -4.61 -9.58 -1.44
N VAL A 45 -5.48 -10.11 -2.30
CA VAL A 45 -6.55 -9.31 -2.93
C VAL A 45 -7.49 -8.75 -1.85
N ALA A 46 -7.86 -9.58 -0.86
CA ALA A 46 -8.73 -9.12 0.23
C ALA A 46 -8.06 -8.01 1.05
N GLU A 47 -6.76 -8.14 1.33
CA GLU A 47 -6.01 -7.11 2.04
C GLU A 47 -5.93 -5.82 1.21
N LEU A 48 -5.68 -5.94 -0.08
CA LEU A 48 -5.63 -4.80 -0.98
C LEU A 48 -6.96 -4.06 -1.01
N GLU A 49 -8.07 -4.78 -1.10
CA GLU A 49 -9.41 -4.17 -1.09
C GLU A 49 -9.66 -3.39 0.20
N ARG A 50 -9.26 -3.95 1.33
CA ARG A 50 -9.39 -3.24 2.61
C ARG A 50 -8.52 -1.99 2.65
N THR A 51 -7.32 -2.09 2.10
CA THR A 51 -6.36 -0.98 2.12
C THR A 51 -6.86 0.21 1.29
N ILE A 52 -7.47 -0.05 0.13
CA ILE A 52 -7.95 1.01 -0.76
C ILE A 52 -9.41 1.41 -0.49
N ALA A 53 -10.04 0.85 0.53
CA ALA A 53 -11.45 1.15 0.85
C ALA A 53 -11.76 2.65 0.96
N PRO A 54 -10.89 3.52 1.51
CA PRO A 54 -11.17 4.95 1.57
C PRO A 54 -11.07 5.69 0.23
N VAL A 55 -10.48 5.06 -0.79
CA VAL A 55 -10.31 5.71 -2.11
C VAL A 55 -11.60 5.64 -2.89
N THR A 56 -12.03 6.78 -3.47
CA THR A 56 -13.26 6.86 -4.25
C THR A 56 -12.95 7.19 -5.71
N GLU A 57 -14.00 7.19 -6.55
CA GLU A 57 -13.87 7.50 -7.97
C GLU A 57 -13.37 8.92 -8.24
N ASP A 58 -13.57 9.83 -7.29
CA ASP A 58 -13.13 11.22 -7.43
C ASP A 58 -11.67 11.42 -6.99
N ASP A 59 -11.03 10.39 -6.48
CA ASP A 59 -9.66 10.45 -5.99
C ASP A 59 -8.67 9.96 -7.03
N GLU A 60 -7.43 10.43 -6.92
CA GLU A 60 -6.30 9.86 -7.67
C GLU A 60 -5.61 8.85 -6.80
N LEU A 61 -5.15 7.76 -7.41
CA LEU A 61 -4.36 6.75 -6.74
C LEU A 61 -3.04 6.57 -7.49
N ILE A 62 -1.95 6.86 -6.80
CA ILE A 62 -0.60 6.61 -7.33
C ILE A 62 -0.07 5.35 -6.66
N VAL A 63 0.35 4.36 -7.45
CA VAL A 63 0.82 3.07 -6.96
C VAL A 63 2.31 2.94 -7.20
N LEU A 64 3.06 2.67 -6.14
CA LEU A 64 4.49 2.35 -6.22
C LEU A 64 4.70 0.91 -5.78
N GLY A 65 5.31 0.12 -6.65
CA GLY A 65 5.62 -1.28 -6.37
C GLY A 65 7.12 -1.55 -6.38
N ASP A 66 7.55 -2.57 -5.68
CA ASP A 66 8.97 -2.94 -5.61
C ASP A 66 9.41 -3.83 -6.78
N ILE A 67 8.55 -4.79 -7.18
CA ILE A 67 8.86 -5.73 -8.27
C ILE A 67 7.68 -5.80 -9.22
N ILE A 68 7.93 -5.59 -10.52
CA ILE A 68 6.91 -5.67 -11.55
C ILE A 68 6.84 -7.10 -12.09
N GLY A 69 5.62 -7.63 -12.19
CA GLY A 69 5.39 -8.96 -12.74
C GLY A 69 5.75 -10.12 -11.83
N GLY A 70 5.88 -9.83 -10.56
CA GLY A 70 6.13 -10.86 -9.56
C GLY A 70 4.95 -11.78 -9.30
#